data_413b60466cdd568b7f0efd2dce6c282f
#
_entry.id   413b60466cdd568b7f0efd2dce6c282f
#
_cell.length_a   1.000
_cell.length_b   1.000
_cell.length_c   1.000
_cell.angle_alpha   90.00
_cell.angle_beta   90.00
_cell.angle_gamma   90.00
#
_symmetry.space_group_name_H-M   'P 1'
#
loop_
_entity.id
_entity.type
_entity.pdbx_description
1 polymer ?
#
loop_
_entity_poly.entity_id
_entity_poly.type
_entity_poly.pdbx_seq_one_letter_code
_entity_poly.pdbx_strand_id
1 'polypeptide(L)'
;MSDIENKNEASLNAESQEKPSPEVLAAVEEMRTKIRESFGKIAMTMMMLPRYRHQTIADLQHLVLDPLVQNRIALAYPGEKKEDELQDLVGMAVWASVSEEVDAKIRDQIKGGTYPIRLKPEDWNSGEINWLFDVIAPNKDATAKVIRNFKQVVKEGDLKIHPLVAKLVEPSVLEGMGAMPTKRKEKELH
;
A
#
# COMPACT_ATOMS: atom_id res chain seq x y z
N MET A 1 11.91 -3.02 64.70
CA MET A 1 12.08 -4.10 63.73
C MET A 1 11.04 -3.89 62.63
N SER A 2 11.22 -2.90 61.76
CA SER A 2 10.29 -2.66 60.64
C SER A 2 10.86 -1.63 59.63
N ASP A 3 12.15 -1.69 59.24
CA ASP A 3 12.74 -0.75 58.30
C ASP A 3 13.72 -1.33 57.28
N ILE A 4 13.63 -2.64 57.00
CA ILE A 4 14.57 -3.31 56.07
C ILE A 4 13.89 -3.88 54.79
N GLU A 5 12.57 -3.90 54.69
CA GLU A 5 11.89 -4.57 53.54
C GLU A 5 11.50 -3.65 52.38
N ASN A 6 11.78 -2.36 52.40
CA ASN A 6 11.30 -1.43 51.38
C ASN A 6 12.39 -0.84 50.45
N LYS A 7 13.54 -1.55 50.33
CA LYS A 7 14.64 -1.11 49.45
C LYS A 7 14.94 -2.05 48.28
N ASN A 8 14.24 -3.16 48.12
CA ASN A 8 14.53 -4.16 47.08
C ASN A 8 13.55 -4.18 45.92
N GLU A 9 12.46 -3.39 45.93
CA GLU A 9 11.52 -3.33 44.80
C GLU A 9 11.76 -2.17 43.79
N ALA A 10 12.67 -1.26 44.09
CA ALA A 10 12.99 -0.13 43.23
C ALA A 10 14.10 -0.39 42.21
N SER A 11 14.68 -1.60 42.16
CA SER A 11 15.81 -1.90 41.26
C SER A 11 15.51 -2.89 40.13
N LEU A 12 14.24 -3.26 39.91
CA LEU A 12 13.87 -4.27 38.90
C LEU A 12 13.19 -3.70 37.63
N ASN A 13 13.07 -2.35 37.49
CA ASN A 13 12.44 -1.74 36.32
C ASN A 13 13.34 -0.72 35.60
N ALA A 14 14.64 -0.85 35.67
CA ALA A 14 15.53 -0.22 34.70
C ALA A 14 15.84 -1.27 33.61
N GLU A 15 14.86 -1.57 32.74
CA GLU A 15 15.16 -2.12 31.44
C GLU A 15 16.12 -1.14 30.78
N SER A 16 17.39 -1.50 30.75
CA SER A 16 18.43 -0.84 30.00
C SER A 16 17.97 -0.82 28.52
N GLN A 17 17.43 0.28 28.07
CA GLN A 17 17.26 0.55 26.63
C GLN A 17 18.67 0.56 26.04
N GLU A 18 19.14 -0.62 25.64
CA GLU A 18 20.38 -0.74 24.87
C GLU A 18 20.27 0.19 23.67
N LYS A 19 21.18 1.15 23.59
CA LYS A 19 21.23 2.05 22.42
C LYS A 19 21.41 1.19 21.18
N PRO A 20 20.60 1.41 20.10
CA PRO A 20 20.71 0.63 18.89
C PRO A 20 22.16 0.63 18.37
N SER A 21 22.62 -0.51 17.89
CA SER A 21 23.98 -0.62 17.33
C SER A 21 24.14 0.33 16.13
N PRO A 22 25.37 0.78 15.82
CA PRO A 22 25.63 1.63 14.66
C PRO A 22 25.10 1.02 13.35
N GLU A 23 25.13 -0.30 13.21
CA GLU A 23 24.60 -1.03 12.05
C GLU A 23 23.08 -0.89 11.93
N VAL A 24 22.35 -1.01 13.06
CA VAL A 24 20.91 -0.83 13.11
C VAL A 24 20.56 0.62 12.77
N LEU A 25 21.30 1.60 13.27
CA LEU A 25 21.07 3.01 12.94
C LEU A 25 21.29 3.28 11.46
N ALA A 26 22.34 2.71 10.84
CA ALA A 26 22.63 2.84 9.43
C ALA A 26 21.50 2.20 8.58
N ALA A 27 21.02 1.00 8.94
CA ALA A 27 19.94 0.33 8.24
C ALA A 27 18.60 1.11 8.32
N VAL A 28 18.30 1.72 9.47
CA VAL A 28 17.13 2.59 9.65
C VAL A 28 17.22 3.84 8.77
N GLU A 29 18.39 4.47 8.69
CA GLU A 29 18.59 5.67 7.86
C GLU A 29 18.51 5.34 6.36
N GLU A 30 19.06 4.22 5.93
CA GLU A 30 18.91 3.72 4.56
C GLU A 30 17.44 3.46 4.22
N MET A 31 16.68 2.80 5.11
CA MET A 31 15.24 2.58 4.94
C MET A 31 14.47 3.90 4.82
N ARG A 32 14.75 4.87 5.69
CA ARG A 32 14.13 6.21 5.64
C ARG A 32 14.42 6.91 4.32
N THR A 33 15.64 6.80 3.81
CA THR A 33 16.03 7.38 2.53
C THR A 33 15.27 6.74 1.39
N LYS A 34 15.18 5.41 1.34
CA LYS A 34 14.40 4.68 0.33
C LYS A 34 12.92 5.06 0.36
N ILE A 35 12.33 5.25 1.54
CA ILE A 35 10.93 5.69 1.67
C ILE A 35 10.77 7.10 1.10
N ARG A 36 11.66 8.05 1.42
CA ARG A 36 11.59 9.43 0.92
C ARG A 36 11.73 9.49 -0.61
N GLU A 37 12.70 8.76 -1.17
CA GLU A 37 12.90 8.66 -2.62
C GLU A 37 11.69 8.06 -3.32
N SER A 38 11.19 6.94 -2.84
CA SER A 38 10.00 6.29 -3.39
C SER A 38 8.78 7.20 -3.31
N PHE A 39 8.56 7.84 -2.16
CA PHE A 39 7.47 8.80 -1.97
C PHE A 39 7.56 9.95 -2.99
N GLY A 40 8.75 10.52 -3.19
CA GLY A 40 8.97 11.58 -4.17
C GLY A 40 8.63 11.15 -5.60
N LYS A 41 9.16 10.01 -6.03
CA LYS A 41 8.89 9.43 -7.37
C LYS A 41 7.39 9.18 -7.59
N ILE A 42 6.70 8.63 -6.59
CA ILE A 42 5.27 8.36 -6.64
C ILE A 42 4.48 9.66 -6.74
N ALA A 43 4.75 10.62 -5.86
CA ALA A 43 4.07 11.91 -5.84
C ALA A 43 4.25 12.65 -7.17
N MET A 44 5.44 12.66 -7.75
CA MET A 44 5.71 13.24 -9.08
C MET A 44 4.87 12.56 -10.17
N THR A 45 4.78 11.24 -10.17
CA THR A 45 3.92 10.51 -11.12
C THR A 45 2.45 10.88 -10.94
N MET A 46 1.96 10.98 -9.69
CA MET A 46 0.58 11.38 -9.40
C MET A 46 0.26 12.79 -9.90
N MET A 47 1.21 13.74 -9.79
CA MET A 47 1.03 15.11 -10.28
C MET A 47 0.74 15.19 -11.78
N MET A 48 1.25 14.24 -12.56
CA MET A 48 0.99 14.17 -14.00
C MET A 48 -0.37 13.56 -14.35
N LEU A 49 -1.07 12.96 -13.38
CA LEU A 49 -2.32 12.24 -13.63
C LEU A 49 -3.54 13.06 -13.20
N PRO A 50 -4.46 13.39 -14.13
CA PRO A 50 -5.63 14.22 -13.83
C PRO A 50 -6.50 13.74 -12.68
N ARG A 51 -6.56 12.43 -12.43
CA ARG A 51 -7.39 11.82 -11.38
C ARG A 51 -6.95 12.18 -9.96
N TYR A 52 -5.71 12.63 -9.76
CA TYR A 52 -5.19 13.04 -8.44
C TYR A 52 -5.22 14.55 -8.20
N ARG A 53 -5.71 15.34 -9.15
CA ARG A 53 -5.72 16.82 -9.05
C ARG A 53 -6.48 17.37 -7.84
N HIS A 54 -7.44 16.60 -7.33
CA HIS A 54 -8.27 16.99 -6.20
C HIS A 54 -7.84 16.32 -4.88
N GLN A 55 -6.76 15.56 -4.89
CA GLN A 55 -6.20 14.99 -3.68
C GLN A 55 -5.45 16.08 -2.90
N THR A 56 -5.62 16.07 -1.60
CA THR A 56 -4.90 16.95 -0.69
C THR A 56 -3.55 16.33 -0.29
N ILE A 57 -2.66 17.15 0.27
CA ILE A 57 -1.41 16.65 0.87
C ILE A 57 -1.71 15.61 1.97
N ALA A 58 -2.80 15.80 2.73
CA ALA A 58 -3.21 14.85 3.76
C ALA A 58 -3.61 13.48 3.19
N ASP A 59 -4.18 13.43 1.98
CA ASP A 59 -4.54 12.17 1.33
C ASP A 59 -3.31 11.35 0.92
N LEU A 60 -2.16 12.00 0.69
CA LEU A 60 -0.90 11.31 0.38
C LEU A 60 -0.43 10.40 1.52
N GLN A 61 -0.86 10.66 2.76
CA GLN A 61 -0.62 9.74 3.85
C GLN A 61 -1.17 8.35 3.50
N HIS A 62 -2.45 8.27 3.16
CA HIS A 62 -3.14 6.99 2.91
C HIS A 62 -2.86 6.42 1.52
N LEU A 63 -2.60 7.29 0.52
CA LEU A 63 -2.33 6.88 -0.85
C LEU A 63 -0.90 6.37 -1.05
N VAL A 64 0.06 6.93 -0.30
CA VAL A 64 1.49 6.72 -0.57
C VAL A 64 2.27 6.34 0.67
N LEU A 65 2.20 7.14 1.76
CA LEU A 65 3.08 6.96 2.90
C LEU A 65 2.76 5.68 3.67
N ASP A 66 1.51 5.47 4.06
CA ASP A 66 1.09 4.28 4.81
C ASP A 66 1.44 2.99 4.06
N PRO A 67 1.05 2.82 2.77
CA PRO A 67 1.42 1.61 2.04
C PRO A 67 2.93 1.46 1.80
N LEU A 68 3.71 2.54 1.67
CA LEU A 68 5.18 2.45 1.59
C LEU A 68 5.78 1.91 2.89
N VAL A 69 5.38 2.49 4.03
CA VAL A 69 5.87 2.07 5.35
C VAL A 69 5.48 0.62 5.65
N GLN A 70 4.31 0.18 5.20
CA GLN A 70 3.82 -1.18 5.36
C GLN A 70 4.34 -2.17 4.31
N ASN A 71 5.23 -1.73 3.40
CA ASN A 71 5.71 -2.53 2.27
C ASN A 71 4.56 -3.10 1.41
N ARG A 72 3.56 -2.27 1.15
CA ARG A 72 2.36 -2.61 0.39
C ARG A 72 2.24 -1.80 -0.91
N ILE A 73 3.38 -1.43 -1.48
CA ILE A 73 3.51 -0.87 -2.83
C ILE A 73 4.41 -1.78 -3.65
N ALA A 74 3.89 -2.26 -4.78
CA ALA A 74 4.66 -2.95 -5.80
C ALA A 74 5.09 -1.94 -6.88
N LEU A 75 6.38 -1.67 -6.98
CA LEU A 75 6.95 -0.75 -7.95
C LEU A 75 7.30 -1.50 -9.25
N ALA A 76 6.99 -0.93 -10.39
CA ALA A 76 7.37 -1.44 -11.70
C ALA A 76 8.41 -0.51 -12.34
N TYR A 77 9.58 -1.06 -12.65
CA TYR A 77 10.66 -0.35 -13.32
C TYR A 77 10.75 -0.75 -14.81
N PRO A 78 11.27 0.12 -15.69
CA PRO A 78 11.55 -0.25 -17.06
C PRO A 78 12.60 -1.37 -17.11
N GLY A 79 12.40 -2.34 -18.01
CA GLY A 79 13.35 -3.46 -18.19
C GLY A 79 14.70 -3.08 -18.80
N GLU A 80 14.80 -1.92 -19.42
CA GLU A 80 16.03 -1.35 -19.97
C GLU A 80 16.35 -0.06 -19.23
N LYS A 81 17.58 0.05 -18.71
CA LYS A 81 18.12 1.29 -18.15
C LYS A 81 18.15 2.36 -19.25
N LYS A 82 17.19 3.26 -19.25
CA LYS A 82 17.31 4.54 -19.95
C LYS A 82 17.89 5.55 -18.98
N GLU A 83 18.87 6.30 -19.45
CA GLU A 83 19.63 7.30 -18.68
C GLU A 83 18.80 8.53 -18.24
N ASP A 84 17.50 8.51 -18.42
CA ASP A 84 16.60 9.62 -18.04
C ASP A 84 16.07 9.38 -16.61
N GLU A 85 16.75 9.99 -15.64
CA GLU A 85 16.46 9.87 -14.19
C GLU A 85 15.02 10.22 -13.80
N LEU A 86 14.29 10.96 -14.64
CA LEU A 86 12.88 11.31 -14.38
C LEU A 86 11.89 10.22 -14.82
N GLN A 87 12.33 9.24 -15.61
CA GLN A 87 11.49 8.15 -16.14
C GLN A 87 11.74 6.78 -15.48
N ASP A 88 12.39 6.74 -14.34
CA ASP A 88 12.78 5.49 -13.66
C ASP A 88 11.62 4.62 -13.21
N LEU A 89 10.40 5.14 -13.15
CA LEU A 89 9.25 4.42 -12.65
C LEU A 89 8.19 4.25 -13.73
N VAL A 90 7.89 3.01 -14.10
CA VAL A 90 6.78 2.70 -15.02
C VAL A 90 5.45 2.96 -14.33
N GLY A 91 5.39 2.67 -13.03
CA GLY A 91 4.22 2.85 -12.21
C GLY A 91 4.25 1.95 -10.98
N MET A 92 3.15 1.92 -10.25
CA MET A 92 3.04 1.14 -9.01
C MET A 92 1.64 0.64 -8.76
N ALA A 93 1.55 -0.45 -7.98
CA ALA A 93 0.31 -0.99 -7.43
C ALA A 93 0.29 -0.80 -5.91
N VAL A 94 -0.82 -0.31 -5.37
CA VAL A 94 -1.08 -0.18 -3.93
C VAL A 94 -2.03 -1.30 -3.52
N TRP A 95 -1.63 -2.10 -2.53
CA TRP A 95 -2.36 -3.30 -2.16
C TRP A 95 -2.29 -3.59 -0.65
N ALA A 96 -3.13 -4.51 -0.17
CA ALA A 96 -3.07 -5.05 1.19
C ALA A 96 -3.51 -6.51 1.22
N SER A 97 -3.07 -7.26 2.24
CA SER A 97 -3.58 -8.59 2.57
C SER A 97 -4.31 -8.50 3.90
N VAL A 98 -5.62 -8.70 3.88
CA VAL A 98 -6.48 -8.31 5.01
C VAL A 98 -7.34 -9.46 5.53
N SER A 99 -7.74 -9.34 6.80
CA SER A 99 -8.70 -10.25 7.43
C SER A 99 -10.13 -10.01 6.90
N GLU A 100 -11.05 -10.93 7.18
CA GLU A 100 -12.48 -10.76 6.85
C GLU A 100 -13.09 -9.51 7.48
N GLU A 101 -12.69 -9.17 8.71
CA GLU A 101 -13.15 -7.97 9.40
C GLU A 101 -12.72 -6.70 8.66
N VAL A 102 -11.45 -6.64 8.26
CA VAL A 102 -10.90 -5.49 7.52
C VAL A 102 -11.47 -5.43 6.11
N ASP A 103 -11.69 -6.58 5.45
CA ASP A 103 -12.40 -6.66 4.17
C ASP A 103 -13.80 -6.04 4.25
N ALA A 104 -14.54 -6.31 5.33
CA ALA A 104 -15.83 -5.69 5.55
C ALA A 104 -15.71 -4.16 5.68
N LYS A 105 -14.75 -3.66 6.45
CA LYS A 105 -14.45 -2.22 6.58
C LYS A 105 -14.13 -1.57 5.24
N ILE A 106 -13.32 -2.22 4.40
CA ILE A 106 -12.97 -1.74 3.07
C ILE A 106 -14.22 -1.63 2.18
N ARG A 107 -15.04 -2.67 2.16
CA ARG A 107 -16.29 -2.67 1.37
C ARG A 107 -17.26 -1.58 1.80
N ASP A 108 -17.34 -1.28 3.09
CA ASP A 108 -18.19 -0.22 3.61
C ASP A 108 -17.64 1.16 3.25
N GLN A 109 -16.32 1.37 3.28
CA GLN A 109 -15.70 2.60 2.78
C GLN A 109 -16.00 2.79 1.28
N ILE A 110 -15.86 1.73 0.46
CA ILE A 110 -16.18 1.77 -0.97
C ILE A 110 -17.65 2.12 -1.21
N LYS A 111 -18.59 1.52 -0.46
CA LYS A 111 -20.02 1.83 -0.55
C LYS A 111 -20.32 3.27 -0.16
N GLY A 112 -19.63 3.78 0.85
CA GLY A 112 -19.73 5.17 1.31
C GLY A 112 -19.05 6.18 0.39
N GLY A 113 -18.36 5.73 -0.68
CA GLY A 113 -17.64 6.61 -1.61
C GLY A 113 -16.36 7.19 -1.04
N THR A 114 -15.83 6.61 0.05
CA THR A 114 -14.57 7.05 0.66
C THR A 114 -13.39 6.69 -0.25
N TYR A 115 -12.60 7.69 -0.60
CA TYR A 115 -11.33 7.52 -1.29
C TYR A 115 -10.37 8.65 -0.87
N PRO A 116 -9.11 8.34 -0.58
CA PRO A 116 -8.48 7.01 -0.52
C PRO A 116 -9.04 6.12 0.60
N ILE A 117 -8.85 4.79 0.46
CA ILE A 117 -9.18 3.82 1.51
C ILE A 117 -8.25 4.07 2.70
N ARG A 118 -8.84 4.12 3.90
CA ARG A 118 -8.12 4.40 5.14
C ARG A 118 -8.02 3.13 5.98
N LEU A 119 -6.79 2.66 6.15
CA LEU A 119 -6.45 1.50 6.97
C LEU A 119 -5.56 1.94 8.13
N LYS A 120 -5.68 1.25 9.27
CA LYS A 120 -4.72 1.36 10.35
C LYS A 120 -3.46 0.57 10.01
N PRO A 121 -2.30 0.85 10.65
CA PRO A 121 -1.06 0.11 10.39
C PRO A 121 -1.22 -1.42 10.49
N GLU A 122 -1.96 -1.91 11.47
CA GLU A 122 -2.22 -3.32 11.70
C GLU A 122 -3.13 -3.97 10.66
N ASP A 123 -3.96 -3.18 9.95
CA ASP A 123 -4.92 -3.69 8.97
C ASP A 123 -4.24 -4.14 7.66
N TRP A 124 -3.07 -3.55 7.29
CA TRP A 124 -2.41 -3.76 5.99
C TRP A 124 -1.94 -5.18 5.74
N ASN A 125 -1.69 -5.94 6.80
CA ASN A 125 -1.21 -7.33 6.75
C ASN A 125 -1.94 -8.20 7.77
N SER A 126 -3.25 -8.11 7.83
CA SER A 126 -4.07 -8.75 8.85
C SER A 126 -4.63 -10.12 8.45
N GLY A 127 -4.47 -10.56 7.20
CA GLY A 127 -5.03 -11.83 6.72
C GLY A 127 -4.68 -12.15 5.27
N GLU A 128 -5.48 -13.03 4.65
CA GLU A 128 -5.19 -13.65 3.36
C GLU A 128 -5.98 -13.04 2.18
N ILE A 129 -6.93 -12.13 2.44
CA ILE A 129 -7.75 -11.52 1.40
C ILE A 129 -6.95 -10.37 0.78
N ASN A 130 -6.57 -10.52 -0.48
CA ASN A 130 -5.78 -9.52 -1.19
C ASN A 130 -6.68 -8.46 -1.82
N TRP A 131 -6.35 -7.19 -1.59
CA TRP A 131 -6.99 -6.04 -2.20
C TRP A 131 -6.00 -5.21 -3.02
N LEU A 132 -6.34 -4.94 -4.27
CA LEU A 132 -5.67 -3.94 -5.10
C LEU A 132 -6.46 -2.63 -5.04
N PHE A 133 -5.92 -1.62 -4.36
CA PHE A 133 -6.60 -0.35 -4.12
C PHE A 133 -6.40 0.65 -5.24
N ASP A 134 -5.19 0.71 -5.78
CA ASP A 134 -4.84 1.67 -6.83
C ASP A 134 -3.71 1.14 -7.73
N VAL A 135 -3.69 1.62 -8.97
CA VAL A 135 -2.59 1.45 -9.91
C VAL A 135 -2.23 2.81 -10.46
N ILE A 136 -1.09 3.33 -10.04
CA ILE A 136 -0.58 4.65 -10.45
C ILE A 136 0.38 4.44 -11.61
N ALA A 137 -0.05 4.78 -12.81
CA ALA A 137 0.73 4.63 -14.03
C ALA A 137 0.32 5.70 -15.06
N PRO A 138 1.26 6.20 -15.90
CA PRO A 138 1.02 7.32 -16.80
C PRO A 138 0.09 7.01 -17.99
N ASN A 139 -0.01 5.74 -18.38
CA ASN A 139 -0.83 5.30 -19.51
C ASN A 139 -1.28 3.84 -19.36
N LYS A 140 -2.12 3.35 -20.31
CA LYS A 140 -2.66 1.98 -20.27
C LYS A 140 -1.60 0.90 -20.37
N ASP A 141 -0.55 1.09 -21.17
CA ASP A 141 0.52 0.10 -21.33
C ASP A 141 1.34 -0.03 -20.05
N ALA A 142 1.65 1.10 -19.42
CA ALA A 142 2.29 1.12 -18.11
C ALA A 142 1.41 0.46 -17.05
N THR A 143 0.10 0.74 -17.05
CA THR A 143 -0.87 0.08 -16.16
C THR A 143 -0.83 -1.44 -16.33
N ALA A 144 -0.85 -1.93 -17.57
CA ALA A 144 -0.77 -3.37 -17.86
C ALA A 144 0.57 -4.00 -17.40
N LYS A 145 1.68 -3.26 -17.50
CA LYS A 145 2.99 -3.71 -16.97
C LYS A 145 2.99 -3.79 -15.44
N VAL A 146 2.47 -2.76 -14.77
CA VAL A 146 2.35 -2.75 -13.29
C VAL A 146 1.54 -3.95 -12.81
N ILE A 147 0.41 -4.20 -13.43
CA ILE A 147 -0.48 -5.31 -13.08
C ILE A 147 0.20 -6.67 -13.29
N ARG A 148 0.94 -6.83 -14.38
CA ARG A 148 1.71 -8.08 -14.61
C ARG A 148 2.77 -8.29 -13.54
N ASN A 149 3.49 -7.24 -13.14
CA ASN A 149 4.49 -7.33 -12.07
C ASN A 149 3.83 -7.61 -10.72
N PHE A 150 2.68 -6.98 -10.45
CA PHE A 150 1.92 -7.20 -9.23
C PHE A 150 1.49 -8.67 -9.04
N LYS A 151 1.13 -9.37 -10.12
CA LYS A 151 0.83 -10.81 -10.08
C LYS A 151 2.00 -11.68 -9.59
N GLN A 152 3.23 -11.23 -9.78
CA GLN A 152 4.41 -11.93 -9.26
C GLN A 152 4.54 -11.75 -7.74
N VAL A 153 4.00 -10.66 -7.20
CA VAL A 153 4.00 -10.34 -5.76
C VAL A 153 2.89 -11.09 -5.04
N VAL A 154 1.69 -11.12 -5.64
CA VAL A 154 0.50 -11.78 -5.08
C VAL A 154 0.20 -13.03 -5.92
N LYS A 155 0.81 -14.15 -5.54
CA LYS A 155 0.72 -15.41 -6.29
C LYS A 155 -0.50 -16.25 -5.93
N GLU A 156 -1.00 -16.15 -4.72
CA GLU A 156 -2.05 -17.01 -4.16
C GLU A 156 -3.17 -16.18 -3.52
N GLY A 157 -4.37 -16.73 -3.48
CA GLY A 157 -5.54 -16.14 -2.83
C GLY A 157 -6.46 -15.36 -3.78
N ASP A 158 -7.65 -15.04 -3.27
CA ASP A 158 -8.64 -14.23 -3.95
C ASP A 158 -8.15 -12.77 -4.03
N LEU A 159 -8.08 -12.25 -5.26
CA LEU A 159 -7.73 -10.85 -5.48
C LEU A 159 -9.00 -10.03 -5.68
N LYS A 160 -9.27 -9.13 -4.75
CA LYS A 160 -10.31 -8.10 -4.87
C LYS A 160 -9.73 -6.82 -5.42
N ILE A 161 -10.49 -6.16 -6.27
CA ILE A 161 -10.03 -4.94 -6.96
C ILE A 161 -10.97 -3.79 -6.64
N HIS A 162 -10.38 -2.66 -6.25
CA HIS A 162 -11.14 -1.44 -6.04
C HIS A 162 -11.81 -0.98 -7.35
N PRO A 163 -13.09 -0.52 -7.33
CA PRO A 163 -13.82 -0.12 -8.53
C PRO A 163 -13.13 0.94 -9.40
N LEU A 164 -12.30 1.80 -8.79
CA LEU A 164 -11.50 2.78 -9.53
C LEU A 164 -10.44 2.10 -10.41
N VAL A 165 -9.78 1.07 -9.90
CA VAL A 165 -8.79 0.31 -10.67
C VAL A 165 -9.46 -0.47 -11.78
N ALA A 166 -10.61 -1.08 -11.51
CA ALA A 166 -11.38 -1.81 -12.51
C ALA A 166 -11.76 -0.97 -13.73
N LYS A 167 -11.91 0.36 -13.57
CA LYS A 167 -12.17 1.30 -14.67
C LYS A 167 -10.91 1.66 -15.49
N LEU A 168 -9.72 1.44 -14.95
CA LEU A 168 -8.45 1.79 -15.59
C LEU A 168 -7.90 0.66 -16.45
N VAL A 169 -8.41 -0.55 -16.27
CA VAL A 169 -7.85 -1.79 -16.80
C VAL A 169 -8.83 -2.42 -17.78
N GLU A 170 -8.31 -2.96 -18.88
CA GLU A 170 -9.10 -3.73 -19.82
C GLU A 170 -9.67 -5.00 -19.14
N PRO A 171 -10.93 -5.39 -19.41
CA PRO A 171 -11.55 -6.57 -18.79
C PRO A 171 -10.71 -7.85 -18.94
N SER A 172 -10.09 -8.06 -20.10
CA SER A 172 -9.22 -9.19 -20.39
C SER A 172 -8.00 -9.29 -19.46
N VAL A 173 -7.48 -8.14 -19.00
CA VAL A 173 -6.38 -8.11 -18.04
C VAL A 173 -6.88 -8.50 -16.65
N LEU A 174 -8.08 -8.07 -16.26
CA LEU A 174 -8.71 -8.44 -14.99
C LEU A 174 -9.03 -9.93 -14.92
N GLU A 175 -9.60 -10.50 -15.98
CA GLU A 175 -9.86 -11.94 -16.10
C GLU A 175 -8.57 -12.73 -15.97
N GLY A 176 -7.54 -12.32 -16.68
CA GLY A 176 -6.21 -12.92 -16.57
C GLY A 176 -5.59 -12.81 -15.18
N MET A 177 -6.08 -11.96 -14.27
CA MET A 177 -5.63 -11.84 -12.87
C MET A 177 -6.40 -12.75 -11.90
N GLY A 178 -7.45 -13.44 -12.35
CA GLY A 178 -8.35 -14.16 -11.46
C GLY A 178 -9.22 -13.21 -10.61
N ALA A 179 -9.25 -11.93 -10.96
CA ALA A 179 -10.06 -10.95 -10.28
C ALA A 179 -11.49 -11.03 -10.81
N MET A 180 -12.41 -11.54 -10.01
CA MET A 180 -13.83 -11.46 -10.34
C MET A 180 -14.31 -10.01 -10.18
N PRO A 181 -14.83 -9.36 -11.24
CA PRO A 181 -15.55 -8.11 -11.08
C PRO A 181 -16.75 -8.39 -10.19
N THR A 182 -16.89 -7.62 -9.12
CA THR A 182 -18.08 -7.67 -8.27
C THR A 182 -19.28 -7.39 -9.17
N LYS A 183 -20.07 -8.43 -9.51
CA LYS A 183 -21.28 -8.29 -10.35
C LYS A 183 -22.19 -7.26 -9.67
N ARG A 184 -22.32 -6.10 -10.27
CA ARG A 184 -23.43 -5.19 -9.99
C ARG A 184 -24.69 -5.98 -10.27
N LYS A 185 -25.48 -6.31 -9.23
CA LYS A 185 -26.87 -6.74 -9.44
C LYS A 185 -27.54 -5.56 -10.13
N GLU A 186 -27.74 -5.66 -11.43
CA GLU A 186 -28.74 -4.85 -12.12
C GLU A 186 -30.06 -5.14 -11.44
N LYS A 187 -30.58 -4.13 -10.74
CA LYS A 187 -32.00 -4.15 -10.35
C LYS A 187 -32.78 -4.12 -11.65
N GLU A 188 -33.31 -5.26 -12.02
CA GLU A 188 -34.44 -5.31 -12.95
C GLU A 188 -35.57 -4.44 -12.38
N LEU A 189 -35.77 -3.30 -13.01
CA LEU A 189 -36.99 -2.51 -12.86
C LEU A 189 -38.05 -3.21 -13.74
N HIS A 190 -38.98 -3.86 -13.07
CA HIS A 190 -40.29 -4.15 -13.62
C HIS A 190 -41.29 -3.22 -12.97
#